data_fd53abf58f0a29e60f33a6f1c090dfab
#
_entry.id   fd53abf58f0a29e60f33a6f1c090dfab
#
_cell.length_a   1.000
_cell.length_b   1.000
_cell.length_c   1.000
_cell.angle_alpha   90.00
_cell.angle_beta   90.00
_cell.angle_gamma   90.00
#
_symmetry.space_group_name_H-M   'P 1'
#
loop_
_entity.id
_entity.type
_entity.pdbx_description
1 polymer ?
#
loop_
_entity_poly.entity_id
_entity_poly.type
_entity_poly.pdbx_seq_one_letter_code
_entity_poly.pdbx_strand_id
1 'polypeptide(L)'
;ILQNLQAVFGKQLGTNLLALAIYQLLDGGAMNGYEDWLPDNWLPVSAPLSSQRISELLAQVDHGDMVNYFRLRFDRSKANYQKWLEELTQNAKKKGSATAPSTLQKMYMALDSTAISTFSMTIEDAAYGHAKQNPELKQINLTLAVDFLNGDVCYAREDEGSITDKSVYRSVLAQMKSYGFDL
;
A
#
# COMPACT_ATOMS: atom_id res chain seq x y z
N ILE A 1 -9.15 1.18 -6.19
CA ILE A 1 -8.48 2.00 -5.16
C ILE A 1 -9.46 3.02 -4.58
N LEU A 2 -10.02 3.95 -5.36
CA LEU A 2 -10.90 5.02 -4.87
C LEU A 2 -12.05 4.51 -3.99
N GLN A 3 -12.79 3.51 -4.45
CA GLN A 3 -13.89 2.93 -3.68
C GLN A 3 -13.46 2.41 -2.29
N ASN A 4 -12.28 1.80 -2.21
CA ASN A 4 -11.76 1.29 -0.94
C ASN A 4 -11.33 2.43 -0.01
N LEU A 5 -10.70 3.47 -0.55
CA LEU A 5 -10.37 4.68 0.22
C LEU A 5 -11.65 5.36 0.74
N GLN A 6 -12.66 5.53 -0.12
CA GLN A 6 -13.92 6.14 0.28
C GLN A 6 -14.71 5.31 1.30
N ALA A 7 -14.62 3.97 1.23
CA ALA A 7 -15.28 3.07 2.17
C ALA A 7 -14.71 3.18 3.59
N VAL A 8 -13.39 3.40 3.70
CA VAL A 8 -12.70 3.48 4.99
C VAL A 8 -12.65 4.92 5.52
N PHE A 9 -12.24 5.85 4.69
CA PHE A 9 -11.98 7.24 5.11
C PHE A 9 -13.13 8.20 4.82
N GLY A 10 -14.22 7.73 4.23
CA GLY A 10 -15.31 8.57 3.74
C GLY A 10 -14.99 9.22 2.39
N LYS A 11 -16.05 9.76 1.76
CA LYS A 11 -15.97 10.24 0.37
C LYS A 11 -14.93 11.34 0.18
N GLN A 12 -14.92 12.36 1.03
CA GLN A 12 -14.04 13.53 0.86
C GLN A 12 -12.59 13.19 1.14
N LEU A 13 -12.29 12.62 2.30
CA LEU A 13 -10.92 12.28 2.70
C LEU A 13 -10.33 11.24 1.76
N GLY A 14 -11.07 10.16 1.45
CA GLY A 14 -10.59 9.12 0.54
C GLY A 14 -10.31 9.64 -0.88
N THR A 15 -11.10 10.61 -1.39
CA THR A 15 -10.83 11.22 -2.69
C THR A 15 -9.57 12.09 -2.65
N ASN A 16 -9.41 12.89 -1.59
CA ASN A 16 -8.22 13.72 -1.42
C ASN A 16 -6.94 12.88 -1.25
N LEU A 17 -6.99 11.79 -0.48
CA LEU A 17 -5.86 10.86 -0.34
C LEU A 17 -5.43 10.27 -1.69
N LEU A 18 -6.40 9.90 -2.54
CA LEU A 18 -6.07 9.43 -3.88
C LEU A 18 -5.42 10.53 -4.73
N ALA A 19 -5.93 11.75 -4.67
CA ALA A 19 -5.39 12.86 -5.44
C ALA A 19 -3.94 13.20 -5.03
N LEU A 20 -3.65 13.21 -3.73
CA LEU A 20 -2.29 13.38 -3.21
C LEU A 20 -1.36 12.24 -3.63
N ALA A 21 -1.85 11.00 -3.63
CA ALA A 21 -1.08 9.84 -4.11
C ALA A 21 -0.78 9.94 -5.61
N ILE A 22 -1.73 10.41 -6.43
CA ILE A 22 -1.51 10.64 -7.87
C ILE A 22 -0.48 11.76 -8.08
N TYR A 23 -0.56 12.86 -7.33
CA TYR A 23 0.44 13.93 -7.37
C TYR A 23 1.85 13.38 -7.08
N GLN A 24 2.01 12.60 -6.00
CA GLN A 24 3.29 11.99 -5.67
C GLN A 24 3.82 11.04 -6.76
N LEU A 25 2.92 10.34 -7.45
CA LEU A 25 3.29 9.42 -8.52
C LEU A 25 3.73 10.15 -9.80
N LEU A 26 3.07 11.25 -10.14
CA LEU A 26 3.27 11.96 -11.42
C LEU A 26 4.32 13.06 -11.34
N ASP A 27 4.35 13.81 -10.25
CA ASP A 27 5.27 14.95 -10.04
C ASP A 27 6.44 14.57 -9.11
N GLY A 28 6.17 13.85 -8.04
CA GLY A 28 7.17 13.43 -7.05
C GLY A 28 7.72 14.57 -6.20
N GLY A 29 7.14 15.76 -6.33
CA GLY A 29 7.53 16.97 -5.60
C GLY A 29 7.09 16.97 -4.13
N ALA A 30 7.51 17.99 -3.39
CA ALA A 30 7.05 18.21 -2.04
C ALA A 30 5.55 18.56 -2.02
N MET A 31 4.83 18.16 -0.95
CA MET A 31 3.37 18.34 -0.87
C MET A 31 2.91 19.81 -0.93
N ASN A 32 3.78 20.76 -0.65
CA ASN A 32 3.46 22.19 -0.82
C ASN A 32 3.30 22.63 -2.28
N GLY A 33 3.81 21.87 -3.25
CA GLY A 33 3.62 22.11 -4.69
C GLY A 33 2.27 21.64 -5.22
N TYR A 34 1.51 20.86 -4.45
CA TYR A 34 0.24 20.29 -4.90
C TYR A 34 -0.80 21.34 -5.31
N GLU A 35 -0.89 22.44 -4.58
CA GLU A 35 -1.85 23.52 -4.83
C GLU A 35 -1.65 24.15 -6.21
N ASP A 36 -0.39 24.37 -6.60
CA ASP A 36 -0.01 24.93 -7.90
C ASP A 36 -0.09 23.92 -9.04
N TRP A 37 0.16 22.64 -8.74
CA TRP A 37 0.13 21.54 -9.71
C TRP A 37 -1.30 21.15 -10.13
N LEU A 38 -2.27 21.18 -9.20
CA LEU A 38 -3.62 20.68 -9.42
C LEU A 38 -4.38 21.37 -10.56
N PRO A 39 -4.33 22.71 -10.76
CA PRO A 39 -5.06 23.39 -11.83
C PRO A 39 -4.72 22.89 -13.24
N ASP A 40 -3.49 22.44 -13.45
CA ASP A 40 -3.01 21.94 -14.74
C ASP A 40 -3.30 20.45 -14.94
N ASN A 41 -3.89 19.79 -13.93
CA ASN A 41 -4.12 18.35 -13.93
C ASN A 41 -5.57 18.02 -13.56
N TRP A 42 -6.23 17.24 -14.41
CA TRP A 42 -7.61 16.85 -14.15
C TRP A 42 -7.68 15.72 -13.11
N LEU A 43 -8.21 16.01 -11.94
CA LEU A 43 -8.51 15.04 -10.88
C LEU A 43 -9.94 15.22 -10.37
N PRO A 44 -10.60 14.15 -9.88
CA PRO A 44 -11.97 14.20 -9.36
C PRO A 44 -12.03 14.80 -7.96
N VAL A 45 -11.33 15.90 -7.72
CA VAL A 45 -11.31 16.64 -6.44
C VAL A 45 -11.97 18.00 -6.61
N SER A 46 -12.58 18.50 -5.56
CA SER A 46 -13.41 19.71 -5.62
C SER A 46 -12.62 21.02 -5.53
N ALA A 47 -11.43 21.01 -4.93
CA ALA A 47 -10.62 22.20 -4.73
C ALA A 47 -9.15 21.86 -4.44
N PRO A 48 -8.22 22.78 -4.77
CA PRO A 48 -6.84 22.69 -4.32
C PRO A 48 -6.74 22.67 -2.79
N LEU A 49 -5.71 22.00 -2.30
CA LEU A 49 -5.40 21.94 -0.87
C LEU A 49 -4.06 22.65 -0.62
N SER A 50 -4.06 23.66 0.21
CA SER A 50 -2.82 24.28 0.69
C SER A 50 -2.02 23.29 1.54
N SER A 51 -0.73 23.53 1.69
CA SER A 51 0.18 22.68 2.49
C SER A 51 -0.34 22.47 3.92
N GLN A 52 -0.90 23.50 4.56
CA GLN A 52 -1.50 23.40 5.88
C GLN A 52 -2.72 22.46 5.87
N ARG A 53 -3.61 22.61 4.89
CA ARG A 53 -4.81 21.73 4.76
C ARG A 53 -4.44 20.29 4.47
N ILE A 54 -3.36 20.05 3.73
CA ILE A 54 -2.83 18.69 3.51
C ILE A 54 -2.35 18.10 4.85
N SER A 55 -1.62 18.86 5.66
CA SER A 55 -1.17 18.39 6.98
C SER A 55 -2.34 18.07 7.90
N GLU A 56 -3.36 18.93 7.95
CA GLU A 56 -4.58 18.71 8.72
C GLU A 56 -5.38 17.49 8.23
N LEU A 57 -5.38 17.22 6.92
CA LEU A 57 -6.03 16.09 6.30
C LEU A 57 -5.28 14.79 6.65
N LEU A 58 -3.97 14.77 6.53
CA LEU A 58 -3.16 13.60 6.85
C LEU A 58 -3.21 13.26 8.34
N ALA A 59 -3.34 14.23 9.22
CA ALA A 59 -3.52 14.04 10.66
C ALA A 59 -4.85 13.35 11.03
N GLN A 60 -5.82 13.27 10.11
CA GLN A 60 -7.08 12.53 10.31
C GLN A 60 -6.95 11.03 10.01
N VAL A 61 -5.86 10.62 9.39
CA VAL A 61 -5.62 9.21 9.04
C VAL A 61 -5.03 8.51 10.25
N ASP A 62 -5.80 7.67 10.91
CA ASP A 62 -5.30 6.89 12.03
C ASP A 62 -4.79 5.50 11.60
N HIS A 63 -4.07 4.84 12.51
CA HIS A 63 -3.50 3.53 12.28
C HIS A 63 -4.59 2.45 12.05
N GLY A 64 -5.71 2.52 12.78
CA GLY A 64 -6.84 1.59 12.63
C GLY A 64 -7.47 1.67 11.25
N ASP A 65 -7.63 2.88 10.73
CA ASP A 65 -8.14 3.12 9.38
C ASP A 65 -7.18 2.58 8.31
N MET A 66 -5.88 2.77 8.48
CA MET A 66 -4.89 2.17 7.57
C MET A 66 -4.98 0.64 7.57
N VAL A 67 -5.08 0.01 8.75
CA VAL A 67 -5.25 -1.44 8.87
C VAL A 67 -6.55 -1.89 8.18
N ASN A 68 -7.66 -1.19 8.40
CA ASN A 68 -8.94 -1.49 7.77
C ASN A 68 -8.88 -1.36 6.25
N TYR A 69 -8.19 -0.35 5.73
CA TYR A 69 -7.97 -0.19 4.30
C TYR A 69 -7.21 -1.38 3.70
N PHE A 70 -6.11 -1.79 4.32
CA PHE A 70 -5.32 -2.92 3.84
C PHE A 70 -6.07 -4.25 3.98
N ARG A 71 -6.85 -4.47 5.04
CA ARG A 71 -7.73 -5.65 5.15
C ARG A 71 -8.74 -5.71 4.00
N LEU A 72 -9.39 -4.60 3.71
CA LEU A 72 -10.34 -4.51 2.59
C LEU A 72 -9.64 -4.81 1.24
N ARG A 73 -8.41 -4.35 1.07
CA ARG A 73 -7.58 -4.66 -0.11
C ARG A 73 -7.25 -6.16 -0.19
N PHE A 74 -6.80 -6.73 0.90
CA PHE A 74 -6.48 -8.15 1.02
C PHE A 74 -7.70 -9.04 0.73
N ASP A 75 -8.84 -8.77 1.36
CA ASP A 75 -10.07 -9.55 1.17
C ASP A 75 -10.55 -9.50 -0.28
N ARG A 76 -10.44 -8.34 -0.92
CA ARG A 76 -10.76 -8.18 -2.34
C ARG A 76 -9.81 -8.96 -3.23
N SER A 77 -8.51 -8.91 -2.96
CA SER A 77 -7.50 -9.66 -3.70
C SER A 77 -7.73 -11.17 -3.57
N LYS A 78 -8.04 -11.63 -2.36
CA LYS A 78 -8.40 -13.02 -2.07
C LYS A 78 -9.66 -13.46 -2.84
N ALA A 79 -10.70 -12.64 -2.87
CA ALA A 79 -11.92 -12.92 -3.63
C ALA A 79 -11.66 -12.98 -5.15
N ASN A 80 -10.85 -12.07 -5.68
CA ASN A 80 -10.44 -12.08 -7.09
C ASN A 80 -9.63 -13.34 -7.43
N TYR A 81 -8.72 -13.76 -6.52
CA TYR A 81 -7.95 -14.98 -6.69
C TYR A 81 -8.85 -16.23 -6.73
N GLN A 82 -9.83 -16.33 -5.84
CA GLN A 82 -10.78 -17.43 -5.81
C GLN A 82 -11.61 -17.50 -7.10
N LYS A 83 -12.11 -16.36 -7.56
CA LYS A 83 -12.84 -16.27 -8.83
C LYS A 83 -11.99 -16.72 -10.02
N TRP A 84 -10.75 -16.25 -10.11
CA TRP A 84 -9.80 -16.68 -11.14
C TRP A 84 -9.56 -18.20 -11.10
N LEU A 85 -9.39 -18.78 -9.90
CA LEU A 85 -9.18 -20.22 -9.72
C LEU A 85 -10.40 -21.04 -10.17
N GLU A 86 -11.61 -20.57 -9.88
CA GLU A 86 -12.86 -21.19 -10.33
C GLU A 86 -12.96 -21.18 -11.86
N GLU A 87 -12.69 -20.04 -12.50
CA GLU A 87 -12.68 -19.90 -13.96
C GLU A 87 -11.63 -20.83 -14.60
N LEU A 88 -10.41 -20.91 -14.03
CA LEU A 88 -9.36 -21.81 -14.48
C LEU A 88 -9.81 -23.27 -14.40
N THR A 89 -10.40 -23.65 -13.27
CA THR A 89 -10.90 -25.03 -13.03
C THR A 89 -12.03 -25.41 -14.00
N GLN A 90 -12.96 -24.50 -14.26
CA GLN A 90 -14.05 -24.71 -15.22
C GLN A 90 -13.50 -24.88 -16.65
N ASN A 91 -12.53 -24.08 -17.04
CA ASN A 91 -11.90 -24.15 -18.36
C ASN A 91 -11.07 -25.45 -18.53
N ALA A 92 -10.40 -25.92 -17.49
CA ALA A 92 -9.68 -27.20 -17.49
C ALA A 92 -10.65 -28.39 -17.69
N LYS A 93 -11.78 -28.40 -16.97
CA LYS A 93 -12.83 -29.42 -17.12
C LYS A 93 -13.41 -29.46 -18.53
N LYS A 94 -13.67 -28.31 -19.14
CA LYS A 94 -14.17 -28.23 -20.53
C LYS A 94 -13.19 -28.81 -21.55
N LYS A 95 -11.88 -28.77 -21.25
CA LYS A 95 -10.81 -29.32 -22.11
C LYS A 95 -10.47 -30.78 -21.78
N GLY A 96 -11.24 -31.46 -20.90
CA GLY A 96 -10.99 -32.86 -20.51
C GLY A 96 -9.76 -33.06 -19.61
N SER A 97 -9.24 -31.97 -19.04
CA SER A 97 -8.12 -32.04 -18.10
C SER A 97 -8.62 -32.15 -16.66
N ALA A 98 -7.95 -32.96 -15.86
CA ALA A 98 -8.26 -33.07 -14.44
C ALA A 98 -7.82 -31.78 -13.70
N THR A 99 -8.56 -31.42 -12.69
CA THR A 99 -8.42 -30.41 -11.64
C THR A 99 -7.20 -29.47 -11.70
N ALA A 100 -7.37 -28.19 -11.38
CA ALA A 100 -6.27 -27.23 -11.21
C ALA A 100 -5.20 -27.80 -10.26
N PRO A 101 -3.91 -27.57 -10.53
CA PRO A 101 -2.82 -28.04 -9.68
C PRO A 101 -3.03 -27.63 -8.21
N SER A 102 -2.75 -28.53 -7.27
CA SER A 102 -2.91 -28.27 -5.83
C SER A 102 -2.11 -27.06 -5.33
N THR A 103 -1.03 -26.72 -6.02
CA THR A 103 -0.21 -25.53 -5.78
C THR A 103 -0.96 -24.22 -6.02
N LEU A 104 -1.99 -24.22 -6.87
CA LEU A 104 -2.82 -23.04 -7.16
C LEU A 104 -4.01 -22.91 -6.20
N GLN A 105 -4.16 -23.76 -5.21
CA GLN A 105 -5.25 -23.65 -4.23
C GLN A 105 -5.00 -22.60 -3.15
N LYS A 106 -3.79 -22.02 -3.10
CA LYS A 106 -3.39 -21.00 -2.13
C LYS A 106 -3.01 -19.72 -2.85
N MET A 107 -3.49 -18.60 -2.33
CA MET A 107 -3.01 -17.28 -2.74
C MET A 107 -1.58 -17.09 -2.25
N TYR A 108 -0.71 -16.64 -3.12
CA TYR A 108 0.67 -16.31 -2.79
C TYR A 108 0.84 -14.80 -2.68
N MET A 109 1.57 -14.37 -1.66
CA MET A 109 1.99 -12.98 -1.50
C MET A 109 3.50 -12.88 -1.56
N ALA A 110 3.98 -11.83 -2.25
CA ALA A 110 5.36 -11.40 -2.20
C ALA A 110 5.54 -10.36 -1.08
N LEU A 111 6.58 -10.53 -0.27
CA LEU A 111 7.03 -9.53 0.69
C LEU A 111 8.31 -8.91 0.16
N ASP A 112 8.33 -7.59 0.08
CA ASP A 112 9.52 -6.84 -0.30
C ASP A 112 9.64 -5.59 0.57
N SER A 113 10.87 -5.11 0.76
CA SER A 113 11.14 -3.88 1.50
C SER A 113 12.00 -2.94 0.68
N THR A 114 11.73 -1.66 0.86
CA THR A 114 12.52 -0.59 0.25
C THR A 114 12.89 0.44 1.30
N ALA A 115 14.09 1.00 1.18
CA ALA A 115 14.54 2.11 2.00
C ALA A 115 14.17 3.43 1.31
N ILE A 116 13.55 4.33 2.05
CA ILE A 116 13.20 5.67 1.60
C ILE A 116 14.08 6.66 2.36
N SER A 117 15.01 7.30 1.64
CA SER A 117 15.87 8.32 2.22
C SER A 117 15.09 9.60 2.52
N THR A 118 15.38 10.25 3.64
CA THR A 118 14.71 11.48 4.07
C THR A 118 15.68 12.51 4.62
N PHE A 119 15.40 13.77 4.32
CA PHE A 119 16.04 14.94 4.96
C PHE A 119 15.35 15.35 6.25
N SER A 120 14.21 14.74 6.58
CA SER A 120 13.47 15.11 7.79
C SER A 120 14.27 14.78 9.05
N MET A 121 14.27 15.72 9.97
CA MET A 121 14.86 15.57 11.31
C MET A 121 13.81 15.19 12.36
N THR A 122 12.54 15.11 11.98
CA THR A 122 11.41 14.94 12.91
C THR A 122 10.73 13.56 12.79
N ILE A 123 11.11 12.75 11.80
CA ILE A 123 10.59 11.38 11.66
C ILE A 123 11.32 10.50 12.68
N GLU A 124 10.60 9.94 13.65
CA GLU A 124 11.16 9.15 14.76
C GLU A 124 11.87 7.88 14.28
N ASP A 125 11.28 7.18 13.29
CA ASP A 125 11.82 5.95 12.72
C ASP A 125 12.93 6.18 11.68
N ALA A 126 13.30 7.45 11.42
CA ALA A 126 14.39 7.74 10.50
C ALA A 126 15.77 7.49 11.14
N ALA A 127 16.45 6.47 10.66
CA ALA A 127 17.78 6.05 11.13
C ALA A 127 18.74 5.83 9.96
N TYR A 128 20.05 5.86 10.25
CA TYR A 128 21.06 5.47 9.27
C TYR A 128 21.03 3.94 9.09
N GLY A 129 20.98 3.50 7.85
CA GLY A 129 20.92 2.09 7.48
C GLY A 129 21.63 1.82 6.16
N HIS A 130 21.32 0.71 5.53
CA HIS A 130 21.92 0.33 4.25
C HIS A 130 21.14 0.93 3.06
N ALA A 131 21.06 2.28 3.00
CA ALA A 131 20.39 2.96 1.89
C ALA A 131 21.09 2.67 0.57
N LYS A 132 20.30 2.19 -0.42
CA LYS A 132 20.82 1.96 -1.76
C LYS A 132 21.01 3.26 -2.55
N GLN A 133 20.28 4.31 -2.20
CA GLN A 133 20.24 5.58 -2.94
C GLN A 133 21.19 6.63 -2.39
N ASN A 134 21.17 6.89 -1.11
CA ASN A 134 22.06 7.87 -0.47
C ASN A 134 22.43 7.43 0.96
N PRO A 135 23.63 6.89 1.17
CA PRO A 135 24.08 6.42 2.49
C PRO A 135 24.31 7.54 3.50
N GLU A 136 24.40 8.80 3.06
CA GLU A 136 24.60 9.97 3.94
C GLU A 136 23.29 10.46 4.58
N LEU A 137 22.14 9.99 4.09
CA LEU A 137 20.84 10.36 4.62
C LEU A 137 20.29 9.30 5.56
N LYS A 138 19.52 9.74 6.55
CA LYS A 138 18.62 8.87 7.29
C LYS A 138 17.55 8.29 6.34
N GLN A 139 17.04 7.13 6.67
CA GLN A 139 16.03 6.43 5.91
C GLN A 139 14.96 5.85 6.84
N ILE A 140 13.82 5.57 6.28
CA ILE A 140 12.80 4.66 6.82
C ILE A 140 12.73 3.43 5.93
N ASN A 141 12.35 2.29 6.47
CA ASN A 141 12.11 1.09 5.69
C ASN A 141 10.60 0.92 5.50
N LEU A 142 10.18 0.76 4.25
CA LEU A 142 8.78 0.46 3.89
C LEU A 142 8.70 -0.99 3.41
N THR A 143 7.99 -1.83 4.16
CA THR A 143 7.71 -3.22 3.75
C THR A 143 6.33 -3.31 3.15
N LEU A 144 6.23 -3.94 1.98
CA LEU A 144 5.01 -4.16 1.25
C LEU A 144 4.70 -5.67 1.17
N ALA A 145 3.44 -6.04 1.38
CA ALA A 145 2.91 -7.35 1.02
C ALA A 145 2.02 -7.20 -0.22
N VAL A 146 2.39 -7.88 -1.29
CA VAL A 146 1.76 -7.74 -2.61
C VAL A 146 1.19 -9.09 -3.04
N ASP A 147 -0.04 -9.09 -3.54
CA ASP A 147 -0.63 -10.26 -4.21
C ASP A 147 0.16 -10.57 -5.47
N PHE A 148 0.70 -11.80 -5.53
CA PHE A 148 1.55 -12.24 -6.63
C PHE A 148 0.82 -12.31 -7.99
N LEU A 149 -0.49 -12.55 -8.00
CA LEU A 149 -1.26 -12.67 -9.24
C LEU A 149 -1.59 -11.32 -9.86
N ASN A 150 -2.07 -10.38 -9.06
CA ASN A 150 -2.62 -9.11 -9.54
C ASN A 150 -1.69 -7.91 -9.32
N GLY A 151 -0.64 -8.07 -8.52
CA GLY A 151 0.22 -6.97 -8.11
C GLY A 151 -0.44 -5.98 -7.13
N ASP A 152 -1.55 -6.38 -6.50
CA ASP A 152 -2.25 -5.54 -5.55
C ASP A 152 -1.50 -5.46 -4.21
N VAL A 153 -1.23 -4.25 -3.73
CA VAL A 153 -0.67 -4.04 -2.39
C VAL A 153 -1.75 -4.36 -1.37
N CYS A 154 -1.52 -5.44 -0.61
CA CYS A 154 -2.44 -5.94 0.41
C CYS A 154 -2.09 -5.47 1.82
N TYR A 155 -0.85 -5.07 2.04
CA TYR A 155 -0.39 -4.53 3.32
C TYR A 155 0.87 -3.67 3.12
N ALA A 156 1.02 -2.65 3.95
CA ALA A 156 2.21 -1.84 4.03
C ALA A 156 2.55 -1.55 5.49
N ARG A 157 3.84 -1.55 5.82
CA ARG A 157 4.34 -1.19 7.15
C ARG A 157 5.64 -0.41 7.03
N GLU A 158 5.72 0.64 7.82
CA GLU A 158 6.93 1.39 8.06
C GLU A 158 7.69 0.78 9.23
N ASP A 159 9.00 0.70 9.11
CA ASP A 159 9.94 0.23 10.13
C ASP A 159 11.14 1.19 10.20
N GLU A 160 11.83 1.18 11.34
CA GLU A 160 13.04 1.96 11.54
C GLU A 160 14.10 1.63 10.47
N GLY A 161 14.73 2.66 9.94
CA GLY A 161 15.68 2.56 8.83
C GLY A 161 16.91 1.69 9.06
N SER A 162 17.26 1.38 10.33
CA SER A 162 18.39 0.53 10.70
C SER A 162 18.06 -0.97 10.70
N ILE A 163 16.77 -1.34 10.66
CA ILE A 163 16.34 -2.74 10.83
C ILE A 163 16.55 -3.52 9.52
N THR A 164 17.04 -4.76 9.66
CA THR A 164 17.31 -5.64 8.51
C THR A 164 16.05 -6.40 8.07
N ASP A 165 15.90 -6.64 6.77
CA ASP A 165 14.74 -7.29 6.13
C ASP A 165 14.34 -8.63 6.75
N LYS A 166 15.32 -9.46 7.15
CA LYS A 166 15.04 -10.80 7.71
C LYS A 166 14.25 -10.78 9.02
N SER A 167 14.49 -9.77 9.87
CA SER A 167 13.73 -9.60 11.12
C SER A 167 12.36 -9.01 10.87
N VAL A 168 12.25 -8.12 9.89
CA VAL A 168 11.03 -7.42 9.51
C VAL A 168 9.96 -8.39 9.01
N TYR A 169 10.27 -9.28 8.07
CA TYR A 169 9.25 -10.14 7.42
C TYR A 169 8.48 -11.02 8.40
N ARG A 170 9.16 -11.59 9.41
CA ARG A 170 8.49 -12.40 10.44
C ARG A 170 7.53 -11.56 11.28
N SER A 171 7.96 -10.37 11.67
CA SER A 171 7.14 -9.45 12.47
C SER A 171 5.96 -8.90 11.66
N VAL A 172 6.13 -8.61 10.37
CA VAL A 172 5.05 -8.22 9.46
C VAL A 172 3.98 -9.30 9.38
N LEU A 173 4.36 -10.55 9.14
CA LEU A 173 3.40 -11.66 9.06
C LEU A 173 2.68 -11.88 10.40
N ALA A 174 3.37 -11.77 11.53
CA ALA A 174 2.77 -11.87 12.86
C ALA A 174 1.76 -10.74 13.10
N GLN A 175 2.10 -9.52 12.71
CA GLN A 175 1.25 -8.36 12.83
C GLN A 175 0.01 -8.46 11.93
N MET A 176 0.17 -8.87 10.66
CA MET A 176 -0.97 -9.11 9.77
C MET A 176 -1.94 -10.13 10.37
N LYS A 177 -1.44 -11.24 10.93
CA LYS A 177 -2.28 -12.22 11.63
C LYS A 177 -3.00 -11.62 12.84
N SER A 178 -2.32 -10.81 13.66
CA SER A 178 -2.95 -10.15 14.82
C SER A 178 -4.05 -9.17 14.41
N TYR A 179 -3.98 -8.59 13.22
CA TYR A 179 -5.00 -7.73 12.63
C TYR A 179 -6.12 -8.51 11.92
N GLY A 180 -6.08 -9.85 11.99
CA GLY A 180 -7.13 -10.71 11.43
C GLY A 180 -7.02 -10.96 9.92
N PHE A 181 -5.83 -10.80 9.33
CA PHE A 181 -5.58 -11.28 7.97
C PHE A 181 -5.53 -12.81 7.98
N ASP A 182 -6.33 -13.44 7.13
CA ASP A 182 -6.38 -14.89 6.96
C ASP A 182 -5.31 -15.33 5.92
N LEU A 183 -4.09 -15.52 6.43
CA LEU A 183 -2.88 -15.85 5.66
C LEU A 183 -2.70 -17.35 5.45
#